data_c34a8c5d30b4d08e5813cd1e6157d42f
#
_entry.id   c34a8c5d30b4d08e5813cd1e6157d42f
#
_cell.length_a   1.000
_cell.length_b   1.000
_cell.length_c   1.000
_cell.angle_alpha   90.00
_cell.angle_beta   90.00
_cell.angle_gamma   90.00
#
_symmetry.space_group_name_H-M   'P 1'
#
loop_
_entity.id
_entity.type
_entity.pdbx_description
1 polymer ?
#
loop_
_entity_poly.entity_id
_entity_poly.type
_entity_poly.pdbx_seq_one_letter_code
_entity_poly.pdbx_strand_id
1 'polypeptide(L)'
;MRRGTTNQPASQPTTQRVTQQTTQMVRETSSKESAQGLDLSVDLAPNNPHHLRLANPVMIASGTFGYDGYGRGITEDMDLGELGAVVPKTFTPSPREGNPEPRWYPTSYREAWDTGDILFLNAIGLTNPGIEAGLKDVTPGWDRWNATCILSFASDSVKQFGEMAAMADKGTGYQAIELNLSCPNVADGSLFGHSASLTAQAVAAVRANTDRPVLAKLAPNVPNIVEIASAAVDGGADAISLCNTMPAMHIDTQTRQTVLGNITGGLSGPGLRPISLALVYQVSKAVDVPIVGIGGIFSGEHAAEYILAGASAVQIGSANLVGLNAPWRILSELKDWMRQSGLSNLQGLSI
;
A
#
# COMPACT_ATOMS: atom_id res chain seq x y z
N MET A 1 -52.66 72.50 -25.54
CA MET A 1 -53.16 71.63 -24.51
C MET A 1 -52.41 70.29 -24.56
N ARG A 2 -51.47 70.08 -23.65
CA ARG A 2 -50.66 68.84 -23.59
C ARG A 2 -51.00 68.12 -22.31
N ARG A 3 -51.49 66.86 -22.44
CA ARG A 3 -51.72 65.98 -21.30
C ARG A 3 -50.42 65.20 -20.96
N GLY A 4 -49.95 65.29 -19.73
CA GLY A 4 -48.84 64.54 -19.22
C GLY A 4 -49.31 63.14 -18.82
N THR A 5 -48.52 62.15 -19.18
CA THR A 5 -48.64 60.75 -18.73
C THR A 5 -47.53 60.47 -17.72
N THR A 6 -47.92 60.16 -16.49
CA THR A 6 -46.99 59.69 -15.43
C THR A 6 -46.67 58.22 -15.62
N ASN A 7 -45.35 57.90 -15.80
CA ASN A 7 -44.87 56.58 -15.77
C ASN A 7 -44.53 56.14 -14.30
N GLN A 8 -45.24 55.11 -13.84
CA GLN A 8 -44.81 54.36 -12.65
C GLN A 8 -43.72 53.32 -13.03
N PRO A 9 -42.68 53.12 -12.22
CA PRO A 9 -41.71 52.08 -12.50
C PRO A 9 -42.24 50.70 -12.10
N ALA A 10 -42.07 49.74 -13.01
CA ALA A 10 -42.41 48.33 -12.83
C ALA A 10 -41.52 47.67 -11.75
N SER A 11 -42.18 46.91 -10.87
CA SER A 11 -41.53 46.06 -9.86
C SER A 11 -40.70 44.97 -10.50
N GLN A 12 -39.41 44.87 -10.13
CA GLN A 12 -38.50 43.78 -10.57
C GLN A 12 -38.87 42.44 -9.93
N PRO A 13 -38.69 41.33 -10.64
CA PRO A 13 -39.24 40.04 -10.25
C PRO A 13 -38.40 39.27 -9.21
N THR A 14 -39.11 38.46 -8.50
CA THR A 14 -38.86 37.54 -7.37
C THR A 14 -37.64 36.58 -7.53
N THR A 15 -36.95 36.57 -8.64
CA THR A 15 -35.88 35.62 -8.98
C THR A 15 -34.58 35.83 -8.18
N GLN A 16 -34.27 37.07 -7.79
CA GLN A 16 -33.04 37.34 -7.01
C GLN A 16 -33.13 36.86 -5.54
N ARG A 17 -34.29 36.78 -4.93
CA ARG A 17 -34.47 36.26 -3.56
C ARG A 17 -34.31 34.75 -3.46
N VAL A 18 -34.75 33.99 -4.48
CA VAL A 18 -34.64 32.53 -4.51
C VAL A 18 -33.19 32.12 -4.67
N THR A 19 -32.41 32.80 -5.51
CA THR A 19 -30.98 32.51 -5.74
C THR A 19 -30.11 32.79 -4.50
N GLN A 20 -30.43 33.85 -3.76
CA GLN A 20 -29.71 34.18 -2.53
C GLN A 20 -30.02 33.19 -1.39
N GLN A 21 -31.27 32.76 -1.23
CA GLN A 21 -31.63 31.75 -0.22
C GLN A 21 -31.03 30.37 -0.52
N THR A 22 -31.02 29.97 -1.79
CA THR A 22 -30.39 28.70 -2.20
C THR A 22 -28.85 28.73 -1.99
N THR A 23 -28.20 29.86 -2.31
CA THR A 23 -26.75 30.02 -2.09
C THR A 23 -26.41 30.10 -0.60
N GLN A 24 -27.28 30.66 0.23
CA GLN A 24 -27.07 30.72 1.67
C GLN A 24 -27.33 29.36 2.34
N MET A 25 -28.34 28.60 1.92
CA MET A 25 -28.56 27.20 2.36
C MET A 25 -27.41 26.28 1.99
N VAL A 26 -26.89 26.38 0.77
CA VAL A 26 -25.69 25.60 0.33
C VAL A 26 -24.44 25.97 1.12
N ARG A 27 -24.28 27.26 1.49
CA ARG A 27 -23.16 27.70 2.35
C ARG A 27 -23.33 27.28 3.82
N GLU A 28 -24.57 27.27 4.35
CA GLU A 28 -24.84 26.85 5.72
C GLU A 28 -24.78 25.33 5.91
N THR A 29 -25.17 24.53 4.90
CA THR A 29 -24.94 23.08 4.90
C THR A 29 -23.45 22.74 4.76
N SER A 30 -22.72 23.39 3.84
CA SER A 30 -21.28 23.24 3.70
C SER A 30 -20.49 23.64 4.95
N SER A 31 -20.93 24.68 5.70
CA SER A 31 -20.25 25.10 6.93
C SER A 31 -20.59 24.24 8.16
N LYS A 32 -21.69 23.49 8.15
CA LYS A 32 -22.03 22.52 9.20
C LYS A 32 -21.38 21.15 8.98
N GLU A 33 -21.19 20.72 7.72
CA GLU A 33 -20.49 19.48 7.38
C GLU A 33 -18.96 19.59 7.58
N SER A 34 -18.38 20.80 7.47
CA SER A 34 -16.95 21.04 7.72
C SER A 34 -16.51 20.92 9.20
N ALA A 35 -17.46 20.74 10.13
CA ALA A 35 -17.17 20.56 11.56
C ALA A 35 -17.10 19.09 12.00
N GLN A 36 -17.48 18.12 11.17
CA GLN A 36 -17.24 16.69 11.43
C GLN A 36 -15.80 16.34 11.02
N GLY A 37 -15.02 15.77 11.98
CA GLY A 37 -13.68 15.29 11.71
C GLY A 37 -13.69 14.20 10.63
N LEU A 38 -12.65 14.13 9.80
CA LEU A 38 -12.50 13.06 8.81
C LEU A 38 -12.33 11.71 9.52
N ASP A 39 -13.10 10.70 9.14
CA ASP A 39 -12.89 9.32 9.52
C ASP A 39 -12.15 8.59 8.40
N LEU A 40 -10.87 8.32 8.64
CA LEU A 40 -10.02 7.56 7.73
C LEU A 40 -9.80 6.13 8.23
N SER A 41 -10.48 5.70 9.28
CA SER A 41 -10.29 4.37 9.86
C SER A 41 -10.67 3.27 8.86
N VAL A 42 -9.88 2.21 8.83
CA VAL A 42 -10.12 1.02 8.00
C VAL A 42 -9.86 -0.24 8.81
N ASP A 43 -10.59 -1.32 8.52
CA ASP A 43 -10.31 -2.65 9.08
C ASP A 43 -9.88 -3.58 7.93
N LEU A 44 -8.64 -4.05 7.95
CA LEU A 44 -8.08 -4.93 6.94
C LEU A 44 -8.35 -6.42 7.22
N ALA A 45 -8.97 -6.75 8.34
CA ALA A 45 -9.33 -8.13 8.69
C ALA A 45 -10.69 -8.17 9.42
N PRO A 46 -11.78 -7.68 8.78
CA PRO A 46 -13.09 -7.53 9.45
C PRO A 46 -13.70 -8.86 9.89
N ASN A 47 -13.35 -9.97 9.23
CA ASN A 47 -13.85 -11.31 9.54
C ASN A 47 -12.90 -12.11 10.47
N ASN A 48 -11.72 -11.57 10.81
CA ASN A 48 -10.79 -12.19 11.72
C ASN A 48 -11.11 -11.78 13.17
N PRO A 49 -11.09 -12.69 14.18
CA PRO A 49 -11.41 -12.35 15.57
C PRO A 49 -10.47 -11.30 16.18
N HIS A 50 -9.25 -11.17 15.67
CA HIS A 50 -8.28 -10.17 16.14
C HIS A 50 -8.39 -8.83 15.42
N HIS A 51 -9.12 -8.75 14.30
CA HIS A 51 -9.21 -7.58 13.45
C HIS A 51 -7.84 -6.98 13.08
N LEU A 52 -7.77 -6.12 12.09
CA LEU A 52 -6.62 -5.25 11.81
C LEU A 52 -7.13 -3.85 11.53
N ARG A 53 -7.45 -3.14 12.60
CA ARG A 53 -8.00 -1.78 12.54
C ARG A 53 -6.88 -0.77 12.49
N LEU A 54 -6.87 0.04 11.44
CA LEU A 54 -5.92 1.11 11.21
C LEU A 54 -6.60 2.46 11.40
N ALA A 55 -5.90 3.43 11.99
CA ALA A 55 -6.41 4.79 12.18
C ALA A 55 -6.58 5.55 10.85
N ASN A 56 -5.85 5.13 9.80
CA ASN A 56 -5.95 5.67 8.45
C ASN A 56 -5.39 4.66 7.42
N PRO A 57 -5.65 4.85 6.12
CA PRO A 57 -5.30 3.86 5.10
C PRO A 57 -3.83 3.90 4.64
N VAL A 58 -3.00 4.85 5.10
CA VAL A 58 -1.64 5.04 4.58
C VAL A 58 -0.64 4.23 5.38
N MET A 59 0.07 3.32 4.71
CA MET A 59 1.02 2.39 5.29
C MET A 59 2.39 2.52 4.63
N ILE A 60 3.45 2.08 5.30
CA ILE A 60 4.78 1.92 4.69
C ILE A 60 4.93 0.51 4.15
N ALA A 61 5.35 0.38 2.87
CA ALA A 61 5.53 -0.90 2.19
C ALA A 61 6.79 -1.63 2.63
N SER A 62 6.71 -2.96 2.71
CA SER A 62 7.87 -3.83 2.97
C SER A 62 9.01 -3.58 1.98
N GLY A 63 10.23 -3.60 2.51
CA GLY A 63 11.45 -3.42 1.73
C GLY A 63 11.88 -1.97 1.48
N THR A 64 11.11 -0.97 1.94
CA THR A 64 11.42 0.45 1.72
C THR A 64 11.69 1.23 3.02
N PHE A 65 11.65 0.56 4.16
CA PHE A 65 11.93 1.13 5.48
C PHE A 65 13.05 0.38 6.23
N GLY A 66 13.41 -0.82 5.78
CA GLY A 66 14.31 -1.72 6.53
C GLY A 66 13.63 -2.23 7.79
N TYR A 67 14.40 -2.30 8.87
CA TYR A 67 13.90 -2.62 10.22
C TYR A 67 13.87 -1.38 11.12
N ASP A 68 14.45 -0.27 10.70
CA ASP A 68 14.70 0.94 11.49
C ASP A 68 14.83 2.23 10.66
N GLY A 69 14.35 2.25 9.43
CA GLY A 69 14.56 3.35 8.49
C GLY A 69 15.87 3.27 7.71
N TYR A 70 16.42 2.07 7.53
CA TYR A 70 17.71 1.81 6.83
C TYR A 70 18.90 2.54 7.47
N GLY A 71 18.95 2.61 8.80
CA GLY A 71 20.02 3.28 9.53
C GLY A 71 19.98 4.82 9.44
N ARG A 72 18.97 5.38 8.79
CA ARG A 72 18.76 6.85 8.76
C ARG A 72 18.10 7.37 10.03
N GLY A 73 17.73 6.44 10.94
CA GLY A 73 17.03 6.72 12.18
C GLY A 73 15.58 7.16 11.98
N ILE A 74 14.78 6.97 13.01
CA ILE A 74 13.46 7.61 13.13
C ILE A 74 13.75 8.94 13.81
N THR A 75 13.51 10.07 13.13
CA THR A 75 13.69 11.39 13.71
C THR A 75 12.48 11.74 14.60
N GLU A 76 12.65 12.70 15.52
CA GLU A 76 11.55 13.17 16.37
C GLU A 76 10.35 13.69 15.58
N ASP A 77 10.57 14.10 14.31
CA ASP A 77 9.54 14.59 13.38
C ASP A 77 8.77 13.45 12.67
N MET A 78 9.12 12.19 12.91
CA MET A 78 8.54 11.02 12.26
C MET A 78 7.83 10.10 13.27
N ASP A 79 6.62 10.48 13.67
CA ASP A 79 5.76 9.61 14.48
C ASP A 79 5.12 8.53 13.59
N LEU A 80 5.65 7.32 13.66
CA LEU A 80 5.09 6.15 12.93
C LEU A 80 3.67 5.82 13.39
N GLY A 81 3.28 6.20 14.61
CA GLY A 81 1.92 6.02 15.13
C GLY A 81 0.87 6.87 14.40
N GLU A 82 1.27 7.92 13.66
CA GLU A 82 0.37 8.69 12.82
C GLU A 82 -0.03 7.96 11.53
N LEU A 83 0.73 6.93 11.12
CA LEU A 83 0.44 6.13 9.94
C LEU A 83 -0.48 4.94 10.28
N GLY A 84 -1.19 4.44 9.28
CA GLY A 84 -2.03 3.25 9.46
C GLY A 84 -1.24 2.03 9.91
N ALA A 85 -0.14 1.72 9.22
CA ALA A 85 0.75 0.63 9.61
C ALA A 85 2.15 0.77 8.96
N VAL A 86 3.10 0.02 9.51
CA VAL A 86 4.44 -0.18 8.93
C VAL A 86 4.63 -1.67 8.62
N VAL A 87 5.09 -1.98 7.39
CA VAL A 87 5.53 -3.32 7.01
C VAL A 87 7.04 -3.31 6.89
N PRO A 88 7.80 -3.72 7.93
CA PRO A 88 9.25 -3.77 7.87
C PRO A 88 9.78 -4.78 6.86
N LYS A 89 11.10 -4.91 6.77
CA LYS A 89 11.76 -5.78 5.81
C LYS A 89 11.37 -7.24 6.00
N THR A 90 11.09 -7.93 4.87
CA THR A 90 10.74 -9.34 4.80
C THR A 90 11.83 -10.24 5.35
N PHE A 91 11.47 -11.20 6.21
CA PHE A 91 12.31 -12.29 6.67
C PHE A 91 12.19 -13.53 5.80
N THR A 92 13.21 -14.37 5.80
CA THR A 92 13.23 -15.70 5.18
C THR A 92 13.56 -16.76 6.22
N PRO A 93 13.35 -18.08 5.95
CA PRO A 93 13.66 -19.13 6.92
C PRO A 93 15.09 -19.07 7.43
N SER A 94 16.05 -18.84 6.52
CA SER A 94 17.49 -18.71 6.83
C SER A 94 17.99 -17.31 6.44
N PRO A 95 19.12 -16.84 7.00
CA PRO A 95 19.75 -15.58 6.60
C PRO A 95 20.06 -15.55 5.10
N ARG A 96 19.93 -14.36 4.48
CA ARG A 96 20.32 -14.10 3.08
C ARG A 96 21.19 -12.85 2.97
N GLU A 97 22.29 -12.96 2.24
CA GLU A 97 23.19 -11.83 1.96
C GLU A 97 22.68 -10.93 0.84
N GLY A 98 21.80 -11.48 -0.02
CA GLY A 98 21.24 -10.77 -1.16
C GLY A 98 22.02 -10.99 -2.46
N ASN A 99 21.63 -10.23 -3.49
CA ASN A 99 22.21 -10.32 -4.82
C ASN A 99 23.53 -9.54 -4.93
N PRO A 100 24.34 -9.78 -5.99
CA PRO A 100 25.50 -8.95 -6.32
C PRO A 100 25.13 -7.49 -6.56
N GLU A 101 26.07 -6.59 -6.27
CA GLU A 101 25.96 -5.16 -6.62
C GLU A 101 26.20 -4.93 -8.15
N PRO A 102 25.63 -3.89 -8.75
CA PRO A 102 24.67 -2.93 -8.17
C PRO A 102 23.27 -3.53 -7.95
N ARG A 103 22.63 -3.17 -6.83
CA ARG A 103 21.27 -3.65 -6.47
C ARG A 103 20.16 -2.65 -6.76
N TRP A 104 20.53 -1.43 -7.15
CA TRP A 104 19.61 -0.31 -7.40
C TRP A 104 19.95 0.36 -8.72
N TYR A 105 18.91 0.79 -9.45
CA TYR A 105 19.04 1.67 -10.59
C TYR A 105 17.78 2.59 -10.66
N PRO A 106 17.97 3.89 -10.88
CA PRO A 106 19.26 4.60 -10.77
C PRO A 106 19.83 4.51 -9.34
N THR A 107 21.09 4.86 -9.17
CA THR A 107 21.81 4.76 -7.88
C THR A 107 21.23 5.68 -6.80
N SER A 108 20.53 6.74 -7.20
CA SER A 108 19.80 7.65 -6.33
C SER A 108 18.36 7.83 -6.85
N TYR A 109 17.40 7.26 -6.16
CA TYR A 109 15.98 7.46 -6.48
C TYR A 109 15.54 8.92 -6.26
N ARG A 110 16.20 9.65 -5.34
CA ARG A 110 15.94 11.06 -5.11
C ARG A 110 16.34 11.90 -6.32
N GLU A 111 17.57 11.74 -6.82
CA GLU A 111 18.04 12.46 -8.00
C GLU A 111 17.23 12.12 -9.25
N ALA A 112 16.90 10.84 -9.44
CA ALA A 112 16.04 10.40 -10.52
C ALA A 112 14.66 11.08 -10.48
N TRP A 113 14.06 11.13 -9.30
CA TRP A 113 12.79 11.83 -9.11
C TRP A 113 12.90 13.33 -9.46
N ASP A 114 13.96 14.00 -8.98
CA ASP A 114 14.18 15.41 -9.23
C ASP A 114 14.46 15.73 -10.71
N THR A 115 14.93 14.74 -11.49
CA THR A 115 15.13 14.85 -12.96
C THR A 115 13.95 14.34 -13.77
N GLY A 116 12.87 13.87 -13.12
CA GLY A 116 11.64 13.41 -13.77
C GLY A 116 11.67 11.94 -14.24
N ASP A 117 12.62 11.13 -13.75
CA ASP A 117 12.64 9.71 -14.03
C ASP A 117 11.49 8.99 -13.27
N ILE A 118 10.82 8.08 -13.95
CA ILE A 118 9.65 7.36 -13.43
C ILE A 118 9.89 5.86 -13.24
N LEU A 119 11.09 5.37 -13.57
CA LEU A 119 11.44 3.95 -13.57
C LEU A 119 12.53 3.68 -12.54
N PHE A 120 12.18 2.98 -11.48
CA PHE A 120 13.11 2.58 -10.43
C PHE A 120 13.25 1.06 -10.41
N LEU A 121 14.48 0.56 -10.53
CA LEU A 121 14.76 -0.87 -10.52
C LEU A 121 15.50 -1.27 -9.24
N ASN A 122 15.20 -2.45 -8.74
CA ASN A 122 15.96 -3.03 -7.64
C ASN A 122 16.09 -4.55 -7.77
N ALA A 123 17.22 -5.08 -7.26
CA ALA A 123 17.50 -6.51 -7.18
C ALA A 123 18.19 -6.82 -5.85
N ILE A 124 17.50 -6.58 -4.72
CA ILE A 124 18.09 -6.71 -3.38
C ILE A 124 18.41 -8.16 -3.02
N GLY A 125 17.57 -9.12 -3.42
CA GLY A 125 17.76 -10.53 -3.12
C GLY A 125 17.38 -10.92 -1.69
N LEU A 126 16.41 -10.20 -1.08
CA LEU A 126 15.88 -10.48 0.26
C LEU A 126 16.95 -10.54 1.36
N THR A 127 17.93 -9.64 1.36
CA THR A 127 18.91 -9.52 2.46
C THR A 127 18.21 -9.43 3.80
N ASN A 128 18.47 -10.36 4.72
CA ASN A 128 17.84 -10.43 6.04
C ASN A 128 18.56 -11.43 6.97
N PRO A 129 18.40 -11.33 8.31
CA PRO A 129 19.10 -12.21 9.27
C PRO A 129 18.42 -13.58 9.47
N GLY A 130 17.34 -13.90 8.76
CA GLY A 130 16.48 -15.06 9.01
C GLY A 130 15.39 -14.78 10.04
N ILE A 131 14.30 -15.58 9.99
CA ILE A 131 13.11 -15.34 10.83
C ILE A 131 13.43 -15.53 12.32
N GLU A 132 14.24 -16.53 12.68
CA GLU A 132 14.54 -16.83 14.09
C GLU A 132 15.28 -15.66 14.76
N ALA A 133 16.34 -15.15 14.15
CA ALA A 133 17.07 -13.97 14.61
C ALA A 133 16.16 -12.72 14.55
N GLY A 134 15.34 -12.60 13.52
CA GLY A 134 14.38 -11.52 13.37
C GLY A 134 13.41 -11.43 14.54
N LEU A 135 12.77 -12.53 14.90
CA LEU A 135 11.82 -12.61 16.01
C LEU A 135 12.46 -12.41 17.39
N LYS A 136 13.70 -12.84 17.54
CA LYS A 136 14.44 -12.72 18.81
C LYS A 136 14.97 -11.29 19.02
N ASP A 137 15.64 -10.73 18.02
CA ASP A 137 16.52 -9.57 18.20
C ASP A 137 15.97 -8.29 17.55
N VAL A 138 14.97 -8.39 16.64
CA VAL A 138 14.49 -7.26 15.83
C VAL A 138 13.06 -6.87 16.19
N THR A 139 12.10 -7.81 16.07
CA THR A 139 10.68 -7.48 16.20
C THR A 139 10.28 -6.95 17.58
N PRO A 140 10.86 -7.39 18.73
CA PRO A 140 10.51 -6.80 20.02
C PRO A 140 10.82 -5.31 20.14
N GLY A 141 11.80 -4.83 19.36
CA GLY A 141 12.14 -3.41 19.29
C GLY A 141 11.07 -2.53 18.61
N TRP A 142 10.14 -3.10 17.85
CA TRP A 142 9.10 -2.34 17.16
C TRP A 142 8.00 -1.82 18.09
N ASP A 143 7.81 -2.41 19.26
CA ASP A 143 6.86 -1.92 20.28
C ASP A 143 7.10 -0.45 20.64
N ARG A 144 8.37 0.01 20.57
CA ARG A 144 8.74 1.42 20.83
C ARG A 144 8.19 2.42 19.80
N TRP A 145 7.75 1.96 18.62
CA TRP A 145 7.26 2.84 17.56
C TRP A 145 5.83 3.32 17.78
N ASN A 146 5.11 2.73 18.74
CA ASN A 146 3.69 3.02 18.98
C ASN A 146 2.84 2.97 17.69
N ALA A 147 3.20 2.09 16.78
CA ALA A 147 2.60 1.94 15.45
C ALA A 147 2.10 0.51 15.24
N THR A 148 1.09 0.34 14.42
CA THR A 148 0.71 -0.98 13.93
C THR A 148 1.81 -1.52 13.02
N CYS A 149 2.47 -2.60 13.42
CA CYS A 149 3.48 -3.29 12.63
C CYS A 149 2.93 -4.57 12.03
N ILE A 150 3.31 -4.87 10.80
CA ILE A 150 2.93 -6.08 10.07
C ILE A 150 4.21 -6.85 9.73
N LEU A 151 4.35 -8.05 10.29
CA LEU A 151 5.51 -8.90 10.02
C LEU A 151 5.46 -9.42 8.58
N SER A 152 6.47 -9.13 7.76
CA SER A 152 6.56 -9.70 6.42
C SER A 152 7.52 -10.87 6.39
N PHE A 153 7.12 -12.00 5.78
CA PHE A 153 8.03 -13.09 5.48
C PHE A 153 7.74 -13.78 4.14
N ALA A 154 8.78 -14.44 3.63
CA ALA A 154 8.76 -15.22 2.41
C ALA A 154 9.43 -16.57 2.66
N SER A 155 9.04 -17.59 1.93
CA SER A 155 9.60 -18.93 2.04
C SER A 155 9.76 -19.59 0.68
N ASP A 156 10.54 -20.67 0.65
CA ASP A 156 10.83 -21.45 -0.54
C ASP A 156 10.01 -22.76 -0.59
N SER A 157 9.15 -23.01 0.42
CA SER A 157 8.24 -24.18 0.43
C SER A 157 6.98 -23.92 1.28
N VAL A 158 5.88 -24.59 0.94
CA VAL A 158 4.62 -24.57 1.71
C VAL A 158 4.86 -24.95 3.17
N LYS A 159 5.65 -25.99 3.43
CA LYS A 159 5.98 -26.45 4.78
C LYS A 159 6.64 -25.34 5.61
N GLN A 160 7.63 -24.66 5.04
CA GLN A 160 8.35 -23.59 5.73
C GLN A 160 7.46 -22.35 5.96
N PHE A 161 6.49 -22.04 5.09
CA PHE A 161 5.50 -21.02 5.37
C PHE A 161 4.74 -21.31 6.67
N GLY A 162 4.29 -22.55 6.87
CA GLY A 162 3.64 -22.97 8.12
C GLY A 162 4.56 -22.93 9.34
N GLU A 163 5.81 -23.38 9.20
CA GLU A 163 6.80 -23.35 10.28
C GLU A 163 7.13 -21.92 10.71
N MET A 164 7.29 -21.00 9.75
CA MET A 164 7.52 -19.58 10.03
C MET A 164 6.29 -18.94 10.70
N ALA A 165 5.09 -19.30 10.30
CA ALA A 165 3.86 -18.84 10.94
C ALA A 165 3.76 -19.30 12.40
N ALA A 166 4.08 -20.57 12.69
CA ALA A 166 4.11 -21.10 14.04
C ALA A 166 5.13 -20.43 14.96
N MET A 167 6.28 -20.00 14.39
CA MET A 167 7.27 -19.18 15.11
C MET A 167 6.74 -17.76 15.33
N ALA A 168 6.19 -17.15 14.27
CA ALA A 168 5.66 -15.80 14.29
C ALA A 168 4.45 -15.65 15.22
N ASP A 169 3.62 -16.67 15.38
CA ASP A 169 2.47 -16.64 16.29
C ASP A 169 2.85 -16.33 17.74
N LYS A 170 4.05 -16.77 18.17
CA LYS A 170 4.63 -16.57 19.50
C LYS A 170 5.43 -15.26 19.62
N GLY A 171 5.69 -14.58 18.52
CA GLY A 171 6.50 -13.37 18.50
C GLY A 171 5.74 -12.12 18.95
N THR A 172 6.48 -11.04 19.23
CA THR A 172 5.96 -9.74 19.66
C THR A 172 6.42 -8.62 18.74
N GLY A 173 5.84 -7.42 18.90
CA GLY A 173 6.20 -6.24 18.14
C GLY A 173 5.38 -6.05 16.85
N TYR A 174 4.39 -6.91 16.58
CA TYR A 174 3.52 -6.81 15.39
C TYR A 174 2.15 -7.42 15.64
N GLN A 175 1.16 -6.98 14.86
CA GLN A 175 -0.25 -7.33 15.02
C GLN A 175 -0.74 -8.28 13.91
N ALA A 176 -0.09 -8.28 12.73
CA ALA A 176 -0.50 -9.04 11.55
C ALA A 176 0.72 -9.60 10.80
N ILE A 177 0.46 -10.44 9.81
CA ILE A 177 1.47 -11.07 8.95
C ILE A 177 1.18 -10.73 7.49
N GLU A 178 2.20 -10.29 6.71
CA GLU A 178 2.14 -10.16 5.25
C GLU A 178 3.00 -11.22 4.59
N LEU A 179 2.37 -12.12 3.82
CA LEU A 179 3.07 -13.16 3.06
C LEU A 179 3.60 -12.60 1.75
N ASN A 180 4.90 -12.61 1.56
CA ASN A 180 5.50 -12.28 0.27
C ASN A 180 5.56 -13.54 -0.60
N LEU A 181 4.61 -13.68 -1.52
CA LEU A 181 4.45 -14.86 -2.40
C LEU A 181 5.28 -14.78 -3.69
N SER A 182 6.20 -13.82 -3.82
CA SER A 182 7.04 -13.65 -5.02
C SER A 182 8.30 -14.52 -5.04
N CYS A 183 8.55 -15.36 -4.01
CA CYS A 183 9.66 -16.29 -3.98
C CYS A 183 9.40 -17.54 -4.82
N PRO A 184 10.45 -18.14 -5.43
CA PRO A 184 10.33 -19.42 -6.11
C PRO A 184 10.17 -20.59 -5.11
N ASN A 185 9.37 -21.58 -5.51
CA ASN A 185 9.32 -22.87 -4.83
C ASN A 185 10.58 -23.68 -5.14
N VAL A 186 11.25 -24.18 -4.10
CA VAL A 186 12.49 -24.97 -4.26
C VAL A 186 12.25 -26.30 -4.99
N ALA A 187 11.04 -26.87 -4.90
CA ALA A 187 10.73 -28.18 -5.46
C ALA A 187 10.79 -28.21 -7.00
N ASP A 188 10.32 -27.13 -7.66
CA ASP A 188 10.16 -27.11 -9.12
C ASP A 188 10.54 -25.75 -9.76
N GLY A 189 11.00 -24.77 -8.95
CA GLY A 189 11.37 -23.42 -9.41
C GLY A 189 10.16 -22.54 -9.78
N SER A 190 8.92 -23.02 -9.62
CA SER A 190 7.72 -22.23 -9.87
C SER A 190 7.59 -21.13 -8.80
N LEU A 191 7.11 -19.95 -9.19
CA LEU A 191 6.81 -18.88 -8.23
C LEU A 191 5.48 -19.18 -7.52
N PHE A 192 5.44 -19.07 -6.19
CA PHE A 192 4.21 -19.28 -5.43
C PHE A 192 3.07 -18.42 -5.96
N GLY A 193 3.32 -17.14 -6.18
CA GLY A 193 2.33 -16.20 -6.70
C GLY A 193 1.93 -16.41 -8.17
N HIS A 194 2.49 -17.38 -8.89
CA HIS A 194 2.12 -17.69 -10.28
C HIS A 194 1.21 -18.93 -10.39
N SER A 195 0.97 -19.62 -9.28
CA SER A 195 0.11 -20.82 -9.22
C SER A 195 -0.97 -20.63 -8.17
N ALA A 196 -2.23 -20.65 -8.58
CA ALA A 196 -3.38 -20.59 -7.67
C ALA A 196 -3.31 -21.67 -6.60
N SER A 197 -2.99 -22.91 -6.98
CA SER A 197 -2.85 -24.03 -6.05
C SER A 197 -1.73 -23.81 -5.02
N LEU A 198 -0.54 -23.37 -5.44
CA LEU A 198 0.56 -23.09 -4.51
C LEU A 198 0.27 -21.88 -3.63
N THR A 199 -0.38 -20.84 -4.16
CA THR A 199 -0.85 -19.69 -3.40
C THR A 199 -1.79 -20.12 -2.28
N ALA A 200 -2.86 -20.87 -2.61
CA ALA A 200 -3.80 -21.38 -1.62
C ALA A 200 -3.13 -22.24 -0.56
N GLN A 201 -2.25 -23.18 -0.96
CA GLN A 201 -1.52 -24.04 -0.03
C GLN A 201 -0.60 -23.25 0.92
N ALA A 202 0.13 -22.27 0.41
CA ALA A 202 1.03 -21.43 1.24
C ALA A 202 0.23 -20.63 2.27
N VAL A 203 -0.87 -20.00 1.86
CA VAL A 203 -1.74 -19.24 2.76
C VAL A 203 -2.41 -20.18 3.77
N ALA A 204 -2.93 -21.32 3.36
CA ALA A 204 -3.55 -22.30 4.25
C ALA A 204 -2.56 -22.87 5.29
N ALA A 205 -1.30 -23.11 4.88
CA ALA A 205 -0.25 -23.56 5.79
C ALA A 205 0.06 -22.48 6.87
N VAL A 206 0.00 -21.19 6.52
CA VAL A 206 0.13 -20.10 7.48
C VAL A 206 -1.10 -20.03 8.38
N ARG A 207 -2.29 -20.00 7.82
CA ARG A 207 -3.56 -19.94 8.57
C ARG A 207 -3.71 -21.07 9.59
N ALA A 208 -3.24 -22.26 9.27
CA ALA A 208 -3.27 -23.41 10.18
C ALA A 208 -2.37 -23.23 11.42
N ASN A 209 -1.50 -22.23 11.46
CA ASN A 209 -0.49 -22.02 12.50
C ASN A 209 -0.58 -20.66 13.20
N THR A 210 -1.56 -19.81 12.88
CA THR A 210 -1.77 -18.52 13.54
C THR A 210 -3.21 -18.04 13.39
N ASP A 211 -3.73 -17.39 14.41
CA ASP A 211 -5.01 -16.66 14.37
C ASP A 211 -4.83 -15.17 14.02
N ARG A 212 -3.59 -14.67 13.92
CA ARG A 212 -3.31 -13.28 13.54
C ARG A 212 -3.87 -12.97 12.14
N PRO A 213 -4.25 -11.73 11.85
CA PRO A 213 -4.58 -11.30 10.49
C PRO A 213 -3.46 -11.62 9.48
N VAL A 214 -3.84 -12.18 8.32
CA VAL A 214 -2.91 -12.59 7.25
C VAL A 214 -3.22 -11.84 5.97
N LEU A 215 -2.25 -11.08 5.47
CA LEU A 215 -2.29 -10.40 4.18
C LEU A 215 -1.49 -11.21 3.15
N ALA A 216 -2.04 -11.47 1.97
CA ALA A 216 -1.32 -12.13 0.88
C ALA A 216 -0.83 -11.09 -0.13
N LYS A 217 0.50 -10.89 -0.23
CA LYS A 217 1.10 -9.97 -1.20
C LYS A 217 1.43 -10.67 -2.50
N LEU A 218 0.74 -10.27 -3.57
CA LEU A 218 0.75 -10.93 -4.86
C LEU A 218 1.74 -10.27 -5.85
N ALA A 219 2.21 -11.09 -6.79
CA ALA A 219 3.05 -10.64 -7.91
C ALA A 219 2.17 -10.06 -9.04
N PRO A 220 2.63 -9.02 -9.77
CA PRO A 220 1.85 -8.41 -10.84
C PRO A 220 1.89 -9.16 -12.17
N ASN A 221 2.90 -10.02 -12.37
CA ASN A 221 3.23 -10.64 -13.65
C ASN A 221 2.61 -12.05 -13.78
N VAL A 222 1.32 -12.15 -13.56
CA VAL A 222 0.55 -13.40 -13.65
C VAL A 222 -0.48 -13.33 -14.78
N PRO A 223 -0.83 -14.46 -15.42
CA PRO A 223 -1.83 -14.47 -16.49
C PRO A 223 -3.22 -14.03 -16.04
N ASN A 224 -3.61 -14.38 -14.80
CA ASN A 224 -4.92 -14.07 -14.22
C ASN A 224 -4.76 -13.73 -12.74
N ILE A 225 -4.72 -12.45 -12.42
CA ILE A 225 -4.55 -11.97 -11.04
C ILE A 225 -5.77 -12.30 -10.16
N VAL A 226 -6.96 -12.34 -10.74
CA VAL A 226 -8.20 -12.67 -10.01
C VAL A 226 -8.16 -14.10 -9.50
N GLU A 227 -7.72 -15.05 -10.33
CA GLU A 227 -7.58 -16.46 -9.93
C GLU A 227 -6.59 -16.62 -8.77
N ILE A 228 -5.46 -15.93 -8.81
CA ILE A 228 -4.46 -15.97 -7.74
C ILE A 228 -5.00 -15.32 -6.45
N ALA A 229 -5.70 -14.19 -6.57
CA ALA A 229 -6.29 -13.51 -5.43
C ALA A 229 -7.40 -14.36 -4.77
N SER A 230 -8.28 -14.95 -5.57
CA SER A 230 -9.32 -15.87 -5.06
C SER A 230 -8.70 -17.07 -4.34
N ALA A 231 -7.66 -17.67 -4.91
CA ALA A 231 -6.93 -18.76 -4.28
C ALA A 231 -6.27 -18.38 -2.95
N ALA A 232 -5.78 -17.16 -2.82
CA ALA A 232 -5.26 -16.64 -1.54
C ALA A 232 -6.39 -16.50 -0.50
N VAL A 233 -7.56 -16.01 -0.90
CA VAL A 233 -8.75 -15.92 -0.03
C VAL A 233 -9.23 -17.30 0.38
N ASP A 234 -9.34 -18.25 -0.56
CA ASP A 234 -9.70 -19.64 -0.29
C ASP A 234 -8.72 -20.31 0.70
N GLY A 235 -7.45 -19.92 0.66
CA GLY A 235 -6.42 -20.34 1.62
C GLY A 235 -6.55 -19.69 3.00
N GLY A 236 -7.41 -18.70 3.18
CA GLY A 236 -7.69 -18.05 4.45
C GLY A 236 -6.94 -16.70 4.65
N ALA A 237 -6.58 -16.01 3.57
CA ALA A 237 -6.10 -14.63 3.66
C ALA A 237 -7.23 -13.68 4.09
N ASP A 238 -6.96 -12.80 5.04
CA ASP A 238 -7.88 -11.77 5.52
C ASP A 238 -7.88 -10.52 4.64
N ALA A 239 -6.77 -10.27 3.91
CA ALA A 239 -6.64 -9.19 2.93
C ALA A 239 -5.65 -9.55 1.81
N ILE A 240 -5.75 -8.83 0.70
CA ILE A 240 -4.84 -8.97 -0.46
C ILE A 240 -4.00 -7.68 -0.61
N SER A 241 -2.67 -7.81 -0.68
CA SER A 241 -1.76 -6.70 -1.01
C SER A 241 -1.36 -6.77 -2.50
N LEU A 242 -1.64 -5.73 -3.27
CA LEU A 242 -1.39 -5.61 -4.71
C LEU A 242 -0.65 -4.31 -5.07
N CYS A 243 0.54 -4.38 -5.65
CA CYS A 243 1.28 -5.57 -6.03
C CYS A 243 2.75 -5.47 -5.62
N ASN A 244 3.49 -6.56 -5.79
CA ASN A 244 4.95 -6.53 -5.74
C ASN A 244 5.52 -5.82 -6.99
N THR A 245 6.84 -5.64 -7.08
CA THR A 245 7.51 -5.03 -8.24
C THR A 245 7.36 -5.90 -9.50
N MET A 246 7.27 -5.25 -10.67
CA MET A 246 7.15 -5.92 -11.97
C MET A 246 8.54 -6.35 -12.46
N PRO A 247 8.77 -7.59 -12.90
CA PRO A 247 10.05 -7.99 -13.48
C PRO A 247 10.47 -7.09 -14.64
N ALA A 248 11.70 -6.58 -14.60
CA ALA A 248 12.21 -5.66 -15.60
C ALA A 248 13.75 -5.73 -15.71
N MET A 249 14.30 -5.11 -16.76
CA MET A 249 15.73 -5.02 -17.01
C MET A 249 16.07 -3.66 -17.66
N HIS A 250 17.25 -3.16 -17.38
CA HIS A 250 17.83 -2.04 -18.09
C HIS A 250 19.27 -2.36 -18.53
N ILE A 251 19.64 -1.93 -19.74
CA ILE A 251 20.96 -2.13 -20.33
C ILE A 251 21.59 -0.76 -20.60
N ASP A 252 22.78 -0.54 -20.08
CA ASP A 252 23.63 0.57 -20.50
C ASP A 252 24.22 0.27 -21.89
N THR A 253 23.79 1.05 -22.87
CA THR A 253 24.22 0.86 -24.28
C THR A 253 25.67 1.28 -24.55
N GLN A 254 26.28 2.07 -23.67
CA GLN A 254 27.68 2.48 -23.79
C GLN A 254 28.59 1.36 -23.30
N THR A 255 28.31 0.81 -22.12
CA THR A 255 29.08 -0.31 -21.55
C THR A 255 28.65 -1.67 -22.09
N ARG A 256 27.44 -1.77 -22.70
CA ARG A 256 26.79 -3.01 -23.15
C ARG A 256 26.59 -4.03 -22.02
N GLN A 257 26.36 -3.54 -20.82
CA GLN A 257 26.14 -4.34 -19.62
C GLN A 257 24.78 -4.03 -19.00
N THR A 258 24.29 -4.96 -18.18
CA THR A 258 23.09 -4.70 -17.36
C THR A 258 23.44 -3.76 -16.22
N VAL A 259 22.53 -2.85 -15.89
CA VAL A 259 22.73 -1.89 -14.80
C VAL A 259 22.62 -2.50 -13.41
N LEU A 260 22.07 -3.71 -13.30
CA LEU A 260 21.97 -4.47 -12.06
C LEU A 260 22.89 -5.68 -12.07
N GLY A 261 23.53 -5.99 -10.96
CA GLY A 261 24.41 -7.16 -10.79
C GLY A 261 23.65 -8.50 -10.97
N ASN A 262 22.34 -8.52 -10.76
CA ASN A 262 21.48 -9.71 -10.96
C ASN A 262 20.82 -9.74 -12.36
N ILE A 263 21.31 -8.98 -13.34
CA ILE A 263 20.78 -8.90 -14.70
C ILE A 263 19.37 -8.31 -14.74
N THR A 264 18.40 -8.94 -14.13
CA THR A 264 17.01 -8.49 -13.99
C THR A 264 16.70 -8.06 -12.56
N GLY A 265 15.67 -7.24 -12.39
CA GLY A 265 15.19 -6.79 -11.09
C GLY A 265 13.70 -6.49 -11.12
N GLY A 266 13.21 -5.90 -10.04
CA GLY A 266 11.84 -5.43 -9.91
C GLY A 266 11.72 -3.95 -10.29
N LEU A 267 10.81 -3.64 -11.20
CA LEU A 267 10.40 -2.27 -11.53
C LEU A 267 9.47 -1.76 -10.43
N SER A 268 9.76 -0.56 -9.94
CA SER A 268 8.91 0.24 -9.06
C SER A 268 8.88 1.70 -9.56
N GLY A 269 8.47 2.65 -8.71
CA GLY A 269 8.36 4.04 -9.10
C GLY A 269 7.03 4.40 -9.78
N PRO A 270 6.83 5.66 -10.19
CA PRO A 270 5.57 6.14 -10.76
C PRO A 270 5.07 5.33 -11.96
N GLY A 271 5.98 4.77 -12.77
CA GLY A 271 5.66 3.96 -13.95
C GLY A 271 4.91 2.66 -13.64
N LEU A 272 5.00 2.14 -12.41
CA LEU A 272 4.25 0.94 -12.00
C LEU A 272 2.78 1.26 -11.66
N ARG A 273 2.43 2.50 -11.33
CA ARG A 273 1.08 2.87 -10.84
C ARG A 273 -0.05 2.43 -11.76
N PRO A 274 -0.08 2.75 -13.06
CA PRO A 274 -1.20 2.38 -13.92
C PRO A 274 -1.39 0.86 -14.05
N ILE A 275 -0.32 0.08 -13.96
CA ILE A 275 -0.37 -1.39 -13.97
C ILE A 275 -1.01 -1.89 -12.67
N SER A 276 -0.48 -1.46 -11.53
CA SER A 276 -0.98 -1.90 -10.22
C SER A 276 -2.42 -1.44 -9.98
N LEU A 277 -2.78 -0.23 -10.41
CA LEU A 277 -4.14 0.31 -10.27
C LEU A 277 -5.16 -0.57 -11.02
N ALA A 278 -4.83 -1.01 -12.26
CA ALA A 278 -5.68 -1.91 -13.02
C ALA A 278 -5.86 -3.29 -12.35
N LEU A 279 -4.78 -3.82 -11.73
CA LEU A 279 -4.84 -5.08 -10.99
C LEU A 279 -5.72 -4.95 -9.73
N VAL A 280 -5.57 -3.86 -8.98
CA VAL A 280 -6.42 -3.56 -7.81
C VAL A 280 -7.88 -3.50 -8.22
N TYR A 281 -8.22 -2.78 -9.28
CA TYR A 281 -9.58 -2.69 -9.78
C TYR A 281 -10.16 -4.07 -10.16
N GLN A 282 -9.40 -4.90 -10.89
CA GLN A 282 -9.86 -6.25 -11.27
C GLN A 282 -10.14 -7.12 -10.04
N VAL A 283 -9.24 -7.12 -9.07
CA VAL A 283 -9.37 -7.95 -7.86
C VAL A 283 -10.49 -7.44 -6.95
N SER A 284 -10.68 -6.11 -6.84
CA SER A 284 -11.74 -5.53 -5.99
C SER A 284 -13.17 -5.88 -6.45
N LYS A 285 -13.34 -6.28 -7.72
CA LYS A 285 -14.64 -6.74 -8.24
C LYS A 285 -14.85 -8.25 -8.08
N ALA A 286 -13.84 -8.98 -7.57
CA ALA A 286 -13.84 -10.45 -7.57
C ALA A 286 -13.71 -11.08 -6.18
N VAL A 287 -13.22 -10.36 -5.19
CA VAL A 287 -13.06 -10.87 -3.81
C VAL A 287 -13.71 -9.94 -2.80
N ASP A 288 -14.19 -10.49 -1.69
CA ASP A 288 -14.91 -9.75 -0.65
C ASP A 288 -13.98 -9.31 0.52
N VAL A 289 -12.68 -9.63 0.45
CA VAL A 289 -11.70 -9.20 1.47
C VAL A 289 -11.11 -7.83 1.12
N PRO A 290 -10.67 -7.04 2.12
CA PRO A 290 -10.00 -5.76 1.90
C PRO A 290 -8.77 -5.88 1.01
N ILE A 291 -8.53 -4.85 0.18
CA ILE A 291 -7.37 -4.78 -0.70
C ILE A 291 -6.47 -3.62 -0.28
N VAL A 292 -5.17 -3.89 -0.23
CA VAL A 292 -4.13 -2.90 -0.01
C VAL A 292 -3.42 -2.62 -1.33
N GLY A 293 -3.59 -1.40 -1.86
CA GLY A 293 -2.98 -0.99 -3.12
C GLY A 293 -1.51 -0.58 -2.94
N ILE A 294 -0.61 -1.08 -3.82
CA ILE A 294 0.83 -0.82 -3.76
C ILE A 294 1.36 -0.61 -5.17
N GLY A 295 2.11 0.47 -5.39
CA GLY A 295 2.84 0.71 -6.65
C GLY A 295 2.70 2.15 -7.13
N GLY A 296 3.80 2.87 -7.19
CA GLY A 296 3.88 4.20 -7.79
C GLY A 296 3.05 5.29 -7.12
N ILE A 297 2.75 5.16 -5.83
CA ILE A 297 2.01 6.16 -5.05
C ILE A 297 2.99 7.20 -4.56
N PHE A 298 2.89 8.45 -5.09
CA PHE A 298 3.79 9.56 -4.81
C PHE A 298 3.07 10.83 -4.35
N SER A 299 1.71 10.81 -4.30
CA SER A 299 0.89 11.93 -3.82
C SER A 299 -0.39 11.41 -3.19
N GLY A 300 -1.12 12.28 -2.47
CA GLY A 300 -2.44 11.98 -1.92
C GLY A 300 -3.47 11.67 -3.01
N GLU A 301 -3.39 12.35 -4.17
CA GLU A 301 -4.23 12.05 -5.33
C GLU A 301 -3.99 10.63 -5.86
N HIS A 302 -2.71 10.18 -5.93
CA HIS A 302 -2.42 8.80 -6.30
C HIS A 302 -2.99 7.80 -5.28
N ALA A 303 -2.98 8.11 -3.97
CA ALA A 303 -3.61 7.28 -2.96
C ALA A 303 -5.14 7.24 -3.16
N ALA A 304 -5.76 8.38 -3.47
CA ALA A 304 -7.19 8.48 -3.78
C ALA A 304 -7.57 7.64 -5.00
N GLU A 305 -6.76 7.60 -6.07
CA GLU A 305 -6.98 6.73 -7.23
C GLU A 305 -7.11 5.25 -6.82
N TYR A 306 -6.25 4.78 -5.91
CA TYR A 306 -6.33 3.40 -5.41
C TYR A 306 -7.59 3.14 -4.59
N ILE A 307 -8.00 4.08 -3.75
CA ILE A 307 -9.27 3.98 -2.99
C ILE A 307 -10.45 3.92 -3.96
N LEU A 308 -10.48 4.79 -4.97
CA LEU A 308 -11.52 4.78 -6.01
C LEU A 308 -11.49 3.49 -6.85
N ALA A 309 -10.34 2.85 -7.03
CA ALA A 309 -10.24 1.55 -7.69
C ALA A 309 -10.68 0.38 -6.80
N GLY A 310 -11.08 0.63 -5.53
CA GLY A 310 -11.58 -0.36 -4.59
C GLY A 310 -10.57 -0.84 -3.54
N ALA A 311 -9.42 -0.16 -3.39
CA ALA A 311 -8.52 -0.44 -2.29
C ALA A 311 -9.07 0.13 -0.96
N SER A 312 -8.93 -0.62 0.13
CA SER A 312 -9.25 -0.18 1.49
C SER A 312 -8.09 0.61 2.11
N ALA A 313 -6.85 0.31 1.72
CA ALA A 313 -5.64 0.98 2.19
C ALA A 313 -4.57 1.00 1.09
N VAL A 314 -3.49 1.75 1.32
CA VAL A 314 -2.37 1.86 0.39
C VAL A 314 -1.02 1.70 1.12
N GLN A 315 -0.06 1.03 0.48
CA GLN A 315 1.32 0.95 0.96
C GLN A 315 2.24 1.84 0.11
N ILE A 316 2.96 2.75 0.77
CA ILE A 316 3.92 3.66 0.16
C ILE A 316 5.28 2.97 0.07
N GLY A 317 5.71 2.68 -1.16
CA GLY A 317 6.96 1.99 -1.46
C GLY A 317 8.09 2.95 -1.84
N SER A 318 8.43 3.02 -3.13
CA SER A 318 9.58 3.77 -3.65
C SER A 318 9.56 5.27 -3.34
N ALA A 319 8.40 5.88 -3.12
CA ALA A 319 8.32 7.27 -2.65
C ALA A 319 9.02 7.47 -1.30
N ASN A 320 8.96 6.46 -0.41
CA ASN A 320 9.67 6.48 0.87
C ASN A 320 11.20 6.43 0.71
N LEU A 321 11.71 5.85 -0.38
CA LEU A 321 13.14 5.87 -0.72
C LEU A 321 13.60 7.19 -1.34
N VAL A 322 12.68 7.91 -1.98
CA VAL A 322 12.92 9.30 -2.48
C VAL A 322 12.96 10.29 -1.32
N GLY A 323 12.09 10.13 -0.34
CA GLY A 323 12.06 10.96 0.87
C GLY A 323 11.31 10.26 2.01
N LEU A 324 11.96 10.12 3.17
CA LEU A 324 11.41 9.41 4.33
C LEU A 324 10.08 9.96 4.83
N ASN A 325 9.81 11.25 4.63
CA ASN A 325 8.57 11.91 5.01
C ASN A 325 7.41 11.69 4.00
N ALA A 326 7.64 10.97 2.91
CA ALA A 326 6.64 10.77 1.87
C ALA A 326 5.31 10.18 2.40
N PRO A 327 5.28 9.17 3.29
CA PRO A 327 4.03 8.62 3.81
C PRO A 327 3.17 9.66 4.54
N TRP A 328 3.77 10.50 5.41
CA TRP A 328 3.04 11.56 6.15
C TRP A 328 2.53 12.65 5.24
N ARG A 329 3.35 13.07 4.27
CA ARG A 329 2.93 14.04 3.24
C ARG A 329 1.76 13.50 2.43
N ILE A 330 1.82 12.24 1.97
CA ILE A 330 0.75 11.60 1.21
C ILE A 330 -0.52 11.48 2.05
N LEU A 331 -0.42 11.15 3.34
CA LEU A 331 -1.57 11.14 4.26
C LEU A 331 -2.20 12.54 4.40
N SER A 332 -1.39 13.58 4.53
CA SER A 332 -1.88 14.96 4.58
C SER A 332 -2.60 15.36 3.29
N GLU A 333 -1.98 15.09 2.15
CA GLU A 333 -2.55 15.37 0.82
C GLU A 333 -3.85 14.59 0.56
N LEU A 334 -3.94 13.33 1.03
CA LEU A 334 -5.18 12.54 0.96
C LEU A 334 -6.30 13.16 1.79
N LYS A 335 -5.99 13.63 3.01
CA LYS A 335 -6.95 14.36 3.85
C LYS A 335 -7.44 15.65 3.15
N ASP A 336 -6.55 16.36 2.49
CA ASP A 336 -6.92 17.57 1.75
C ASP A 336 -7.77 17.27 0.52
N TRP A 337 -7.48 16.21 -0.22
CA TRP A 337 -8.32 15.71 -1.30
C TRP A 337 -9.73 15.36 -0.82
N MET A 338 -9.86 14.66 0.31
CA MET A 338 -11.16 14.33 0.91
C MET A 338 -11.96 15.59 1.26
N ARG A 339 -11.33 16.57 1.92
CA ARG A 339 -11.97 17.85 2.25
C ARG A 339 -12.47 18.59 1.01
N GLN A 340 -11.62 18.68 -0.03
CA GLN A 340 -11.98 19.34 -1.30
C GLN A 340 -13.11 18.60 -2.03
N SER A 341 -13.19 17.29 -1.86
CA SER A 341 -14.23 16.43 -2.46
C SER A 341 -15.52 16.35 -1.60
N GLY A 342 -15.56 17.01 -0.43
CA GLY A 342 -16.73 16.96 0.48
C GLY A 342 -16.94 15.61 1.15
N LEU A 343 -15.89 14.79 1.27
CA LEU A 343 -15.95 13.45 1.85
C LEU A 343 -15.64 13.50 3.34
N SER A 344 -16.41 12.81 4.17
CA SER A 344 -16.17 12.64 5.60
C SER A 344 -15.51 11.30 5.96
N ASN A 345 -15.60 10.29 5.09
CA ASN A 345 -14.99 8.98 5.25
C ASN A 345 -14.64 8.37 3.89
N LEU A 346 -13.96 7.21 3.88
CA LEU A 346 -13.54 6.49 2.67
C LEU A 346 -14.48 5.33 2.29
N GLN A 347 -15.55 5.09 3.04
CA GLN A 347 -16.42 3.94 2.84
C GLN A 347 -17.28 4.09 1.59
N GLY A 348 -17.39 2.99 0.83
CA GLY A 348 -18.25 2.94 -0.37
C GLY A 348 -17.75 3.77 -1.56
N LEU A 349 -16.54 4.31 -1.50
CA LEU A 349 -15.92 4.98 -2.63
C LEU A 349 -15.40 3.95 -3.63
N SER A 350 -16.00 3.89 -4.81
CA SER A 350 -15.48 3.08 -5.93
C SER A 350 -16.07 3.60 -7.24
N ILE A 351 -15.35 3.41 -8.35
CA ILE A 351 -15.83 3.65 -9.72
C ILE A 351 -16.64 2.46 -10.25
#